data_bcc0355eda4e3e624ccb623e526d5e2a
#
_entry.id   bcc0355eda4e3e624ccb623e526d5e2a
#
_cell.length_a   1.000
_cell.length_b   1.000
_cell.length_c   1.000
_cell.angle_alpha   90.00
_cell.angle_beta   90.00
_cell.angle_gamma   90.00
#
_symmetry.space_group_name_H-M   'P 1'
#
loop_
_entity.id
_entity.type
_entity.pdbx_description
1 polymer ?
#
loop_
_entity_poly.entity_id
_entity_poly.type
_entity_poly.pdbx_seq_one_letter_code
_entity_poly.pdbx_strand_id
1 'polypeptide(L)'
;RMKKDREPFYASKTAIYEWLRTVYGQRYVPYLYSRRYYVKKRRPKNSIKSMIPNRVSIHERPAFAGVEYGHYEADTFVSGRNTRSSAAVAVAVETKADYIAMRKLAGMKPKGFARAVRNIRRVVIMKSATMDNGLENRDHEDIGAPTYFCDPYSSWQKPHVENMIRLVRRFIPKGSDIAKVPETKIARIARILNHKPRKSLGYKTPYEVMVEQKLFTKMPTGKIALRG
;
A
#
# COMPACT_ATOMS: atom_id res chain seq x y z
N ARG A 1 9.66 32.30 13.79
CA ARG A 1 8.94 32.83 14.94
C ARG A 1 9.80 33.87 15.65
N MET A 2 10.97 33.48 16.23
CA MET A 2 11.87 34.41 16.95
C MET A 2 12.13 35.70 16.19
N LYS A 3 12.43 35.64 14.87
CA LYS A 3 12.63 36.81 14.01
C LYS A 3 11.37 37.70 13.90
N LYS A 4 10.19 37.06 13.85
CA LYS A 4 8.89 37.76 13.81
C LYS A 4 8.57 38.44 15.14
N ASP A 5 8.96 37.83 16.23
CA ASP A 5 8.74 38.36 17.60
C ASP A 5 9.82 39.33 18.03
N ARG A 6 10.76 39.71 17.11
CA ARG A 6 11.85 40.69 17.35
C ARG A 6 12.75 40.28 18.53
N GLU A 7 12.92 38.98 18.73
CA GLU A 7 13.86 38.52 19.75
C GLU A 7 15.28 39.04 19.49
N PRO A 8 16.02 39.46 20.53
CA PRO A 8 17.34 40.07 20.39
C PRO A 8 18.34 39.07 19.78
N PHE A 9 18.11 37.79 19.97
CA PHE A 9 18.89 36.70 19.35
C PHE A 9 18.01 35.70 18.68
N TYR A 10 18.42 35.21 17.52
CA TYR A 10 17.74 34.11 16.85
C TYR A 10 18.75 33.16 16.23
N ALA A 11 18.40 31.87 16.19
CA ALA A 11 19.18 30.85 15.54
C ALA A 11 18.40 30.22 14.38
N SER A 12 19.10 29.88 13.31
CA SER A 12 18.51 29.11 12.23
C SER A 12 18.22 27.68 12.68
N LYS A 13 17.28 27.00 11.99
CA LYS A 13 17.00 25.58 12.25
C LYS A 13 18.28 24.74 12.19
N THR A 14 19.14 24.99 11.23
CA THR A 14 20.41 24.26 11.04
C THR A 14 21.33 24.48 12.25
N ALA A 15 21.54 25.73 12.66
CA ALA A 15 22.36 26.06 13.81
C ALA A 15 21.89 25.39 15.11
N ILE A 16 20.56 25.35 15.34
CA ILE A 16 19.97 24.66 16.49
C ILE A 16 20.32 23.16 16.46
N TYR A 17 20.14 22.49 15.31
CA TYR A 17 20.45 21.06 15.21
C TYR A 17 21.94 20.76 15.28
N GLU A 18 22.82 21.66 14.81
CA GLU A 18 24.27 21.53 14.98
C GLU A 18 24.67 21.70 16.44
N TRP A 19 24.12 22.70 17.11
CA TRP A 19 24.35 22.89 18.55
C TRP A 19 23.90 21.68 19.37
N LEU A 20 22.73 21.09 19.07
CA LEU A 20 22.25 19.89 19.73
C LEU A 20 23.21 18.67 19.60
N ARG A 21 24.15 18.69 18.65
CA ARG A 21 25.19 17.67 18.50
C ARG A 21 26.38 17.88 19.42
N THR A 22 26.52 19.07 19.98
CA THR A 22 27.60 19.37 20.93
C THR A 22 27.31 18.74 22.29
N VAL A 23 28.35 18.61 23.11
CA VAL A 23 28.22 18.09 24.47
C VAL A 23 27.20 18.89 25.30
N TYR A 24 27.18 20.22 25.11
CA TYR A 24 26.24 21.09 25.83
C TYR A 24 24.79 20.96 25.33
N GLY A 25 24.62 20.71 24.06
CA GLY A 25 23.29 20.59 23.44
C GLY A 25 22.63 19.24 23.65
N GLN A 26 23.39 18.18 23.84
CA GLN A 26 22.89 16.79 23.96
C GLN A 26 21.85 16.62 25.08
N ARG A 27 21.99 17.30 26.20
CA ARG A 27 21.03 17.27 27.31
C ARG A 27 19.64 17.74 26.94
N TYR A 28 19.49 18.49 25.85
CA TYR A 28 18.20 19.02 25.36
C TYR A 28 17.52 18.10 24.31
N VAL A 29 18.24 17.10 23.82
CA VAL A 29 17.71 16.14 22.82
C VAL A 29 16.43 15.41 23.28
N PRO A 30 16.28 15.02 24.56
CA PRO A 30 15.03 14.42 25.04
C PRO A 30 13.80 15.30 24.89
N TYR A 31 13.97 16.64 24.81
CA TYR A 31 12.87 17.61 24.62
C TYR A 31 12.48 17.81 23.16
N LEU A 32 13.26 17.26 22.20
CA LEU A 32 12.86 17.26 20.81
C LEU A 32 11.63 16.37 20.62
N TYR A 33 10.74 16.78 19.70
CA TYR A 33 9.55 16.00 19.36
C TYR A 33 9.89 14.55 18.96
N SER A 34 11.00 14.37 18.20
CA SER A 34 11.50 13.05 17.80
C SER A 34 12.31 12.34 18.88
N ARG A 35 12.68 13.04 19.96
CA ARG A 35 13.64 12.61 20.98
C ARG A 35 14.96 12.07 20.42
N ARG A 36 15.33 12.47 19.19
CA ARG A 36 16.52 12.02 18.47
C ARG A 36 17.12 13.18 17.69
N TYR A 37 18.43 13.32 17.74
CA TYR A 37 19.18 14.18 16.81
C TYR A 37 19.97 13.36 15.79
N TYR A 38 20.03 12.01 15.95
CA TYR A 38 20.70 11.16 14.98
C TYR A 38 19.92 11.13 13.68
N VAL A 39 20.48 11.73 12.65
CA VAL A 39 20.24 11.27 11.30
C VAL A 39 20.93 9.92 11.20
N LYS A 40 20.19 8.82 11.14
CA LYS A 40 20.79 7.53 10.78
C LYS A 40 21.64 7.78 9.54
N LYS A 41 22.99 7.60 9.63
CA LYS A 41 23.83 7.59 8.42
C LYS A 41 23.14 6.65 7.45
N ARG A 42 22.67 7.17 6.31
CA ARG A 42 22.19 6.32 5.24
C ARG A 42 23.37 5.42 4.92
N ARG A 43 23.26 4.14 5.24
CA ARG A 43 24.18 3.15 4.69
C ARG A 43 24.13 3.35 3.19
N PRO A 44 25.28 3.46 2.48
CA PRO A 44 25.26 3.47 1.04
C PRO A 44 24.46 2.23 0.64
N LYS A 45 23.33 2.45 -0.02
CA LYS A 45 22.56 1.35 -0.54
C LYS A 45 23.35 0.84 -1.72
N ASN A 46 24.02 -0.30 -1.54
CA ASN A 46 24.33 -1.12 -2.69
C ASN A 46 23.03 -1.18 -3.47
N SER A 47 23.03 -0.68 -4.70
CA SER A 47 21.90 -0.82 -5.60
C SER A 47 21.67 -2.32 -5.71
N ILE A 48 20.71 -2.84 -4.96
CA ILE A 48 20.24 -4.20 -5.18
C ILE A 48 19.68 -4.12 -6.58
N LYS A 49 20.44 -4.64 -7.56
CA LYS A 49 19.92 -4.87 -8.90
C LYS A 49 18.60 -5.59 -8.68
N SER A 50 17.53 -5.06 -9.23
CA SER A 50 16.21 -5.64 -9.09
C SER A 50 16.32 -7.14 -9.37
N MET A 51 16.09 -7.97 -8.35
CA MET A 51 16.09 -9.44 -8.49
C MET A 51 14.78 -9.94 -9.11
N ILE A 52 13.98 -9.02 -9.66
CA ILE A 52 12.72 -9.33 -10.33
C ILE A 52 13.06 -9.53 -11.82
N PRO A 53 12.90 -10.76 -12.36
CA PRO A 53 13.15 -11.03 -13.77
C PRO A 53 12.12 -10.27 -14.62
N ASN A 54 12.48 -9.94 -15.87
CA ASN A 54 11.60 -9.34 -16.88
C ASN A 54 10.78 -8.13 -16.37
N ARG A 55 11.38 -7.36 -15.47
CA ARG A 55 10.75 -6.20 -14.84
C ARG A 55 10.50 -5.09 -15.88
N VAL A 56 9.24 -4.70 -16.05
CA VAL A 56 8.82 -3.57 -16.89
C VAL A 56 8.63 -2.32 -16.02
N SER A 57 9.21 -1.20 -16.41
CA SER A 57 9.09 0.05 -15.66
C SER A 57 7.66 0.62 -15.72
N ILE A 58 7.24 1.33 -14.66
CA ILE A 58 5.98 2.08 -14.67
C ILE A 58 5.93 3.12 -15.80
N HIS A 59 7.08 3.63 -16.25
CA HIS A 59 7.17 4.58 -17.34
C HIS A 59 6.83 3.98 -18.71
N GLU A 60 6.89 2.65 -18.83
CA GLU A 60 6.49 1.90 -20.03
C GLU A 60 5.00 1.52 -19.99
N ARG A 61 4.30 1.84 -18.87
CA ARG A 61 2.87 1.61 -18.75
C ARG A 61 2.12 2.53 -19.73
N PRO A 62 1.21 1.99 -20.57
CA PRO A 62 0.46 2.79 -21.52
C PRO A 62 -0.32 3.91 -20.83
N ALA A 63 -0.37 5.11 -21.43
CA ALA A 63 -1.06 6.28 -20.89
C ALA A 63 -2.54 6.02 -20.59
N PHE A 64 -3.20 5.19 -21.42
CA PHE A 64 -4.61 4.83 -21.23
C PHE A 64 -4.86 4.06 -19.91
N ALA A 65 -3.85 3.43 -19.31
CA ALA A 65 -3.98 2.76 -18.03
C ALA A 65 -4.37 3.71 -16.88
N GLY A 66 -4.17 5.02 -17.04
CA GLY A 66 -4.64 6.04 -16.10
C GLY A 66 -6.09 6.46 -16.29
N VAL A 67 -6.69 6.15 -17.46
CA VAL A 67 -8.05 6.59 -17.82
C VAL A 67 -9.04 5.46 -18.02
N GLU A 68 -8.57 4.24 -18.27
CA GLU A 68 -9.42 3.06 -18.42
C GLU A 68 -9.67 2.33 -17.11
N TYR A 69 -10.73 1.52 -17.08
CA TYR A 69 -10.98 0.56 -16.00
C TYR A 69 -10.20 -0.75 -16.22
N GLY A 70 -10.00 -1.49 -15.13
CA GLY A 70 -9.33 -2.79 -15.13
C GLY A 70 -7.84 -2.74 -14.82
N HIS A 71 -7.32 -1.58 -14.45
CA HIS A 71 -5.94 -1.42 -14.01
C HIS A 71 -5.86 -1.41 -12.48
N TYR A 72 -4.97 -2.22 -11.94
CA TYR A 72 -4.87 -2.46 -10.51
C TYR A 72 -3.52 -1.98 -9.95
N GLU A 73 -3.55 -1.53 -8.71
CA GLU A 73 -2.36 -1.42 -7.87
C GLU A 73 -2.36 -2.60 -6.91
N ALA A 74 -1.23 -3.31 -6.81
CA ALA A 74 -1.09 -4.45 -5.93
C ALA A 74 0.01 -4.22 -4.89
N ASP A 75 -0.25 -4.68 -3.66
CA ASP A 75 0.66 -4.54 -2.53
C ASP A 75 0.36 -5.61 -1.48
N THR A 76 1.19 -5.67 -0.44
CA THR A 76 0.97 -6.53 0.71
C THR A 76 1.00 -5.73 2.01
N PHE A 77 0.25 -6.18 3.00
CA PHE A 77 0.51 -5.78 4.36
C PHE A 77 0.74 -7.00 5.26
N VAL A 78 1.71 -6.85 6.14
CA VAL A 78 2.26 -7.95 6.93
C VAL A 78 1.84 -7.89 8.39
N SER A 79 1.99 -9.00 9.10
CA SER A 79 1.90 -9.10 10.54
C SER A 79 2.85 -8.13 11.25
N GLY A 80 2.52 -7.76 12.47
CA GLY A 80 3.41 -6.95 13.31
C GLY A 80 4.73 -7.67 13.61
N ARG A 81 5.82 -6.93 13.65
CA ARG A 81 7.16 -7.50 13.92
C ARG A 81 7.23 -8.30 15.22
N ASN A 82 6.47 -7.88 16.24
CA ASN A 82 6.46 -8.53 17.55
C ASN A 82 5.64 -9.83 17.59
N THR A 83 4.89 -10.14 16.52
CA THR A 83 4.06 -11.35 16.48
C THR A 83 4.81 -12.60 16.06
N ARG A 84 6.04 -12.47 15.56
CA ARG A 84 6.84 -13.55 14.94
C ARG A 84 6.13 -14.28 13.79
N SER A 85 5.02 -13.74 13.30
CA SER A 85 4.23 -14.32 12.22
C SER A 85 4.70 -13.78 10.87
N SER A 86 4.87 -14.66 9.89
CA SER A 86 5.16 -14.32 8.50
C SER A 86 3.89 -14.05 7.68
N ALA A 87 2.71 -14.27 8.26
CA ALA A 87 1.44 -14.12 7.56
C ALA A 87 1.22 -12.68 7.08
N ALA A 88 0.63 -12.57 5.90
CA ALA A 88 0.36 -11.31 5.23
C ALA A 88 -1.01 -11.32 4.53
N VAL A 89 -1.38 -10.19 3.95
CA VAL A 89 -2.54 -10.10 3.06
C VAL A 89 -2.10 -9.46 1.76
N ALA A 90 -2.35 -10.14 0.64
CA ALA A 90 -2.26 -9.55 -0.68
C ALA A 90 -3.49 -8.67 -0.92
N VAL A 91 -3.26 -7.47 -1.40
CA VAL A 91 -4.27 -6.46 -1.71
C VAL A 91 -4.12 -6.06 -3.16
N ALA A 92 -5.22 -6.01 -3.90
CA ALA A 92 -5.28 -5.43 -5.23
C ALA A 92 -6.43 -4.43 -5.26
N VAL A 93 -6.18 -3.23 -5.78
CA VAL A 93 -7.16 -2.14 -5.84
C VAL A 93 -7.31 -1.71 -7.29
N GLU A 94 -8.52 -1.74 -7.81
CA GLU A 94 -8.84 -1.16 -9.12
C GLU A 94 -8.79 0.36 -9.01
N THR A 95 -8.03 1.01 -9.88
CA THR A 95 -7.61 2.41 -9.69
C THR A 95 -8.73 3.43 -9.90
N LYS A 96 -9.73 3.14 -10.73
CA LYS A 96 -10.85 4.05 -11.04
C LYS A 96 -12.11 3.78 -10.22
N ALA A 97 -12.41 2.50 -9.99
CA ALA A 97 -13.55 2.12 -9.17
C ALA A 97 -13.22 2.11 -7.67
N ASP A 98 -11.95 2.25 -7.29
CA ASP A 98 -11.49 2.08 -5.92
C ASP A 98 -11.92 0.72 -5.29
N TYR A 99 -12.13 -0.30 -6.14
CA TYR A 99 -12.54 -1.62 -5.69
C TYR A 99 -11.37 -2.39 -5.13
N ILE A 100 -11.52 -2.87 -3.90
CA ILE A 100 -10.48 -3.65 -3.21
C ILE A 100 -10.77 -5.14 -3.22
N ALA A 101 -9.78 -5.94 -3.63
CA ALA A 101 -9.76 -7.38 -3.46
C ALA A 101 -8.61 -7.80 -2.55
N MET A 102 -8.86 -8.72 -1.64
CA MET A 102 -7.87 -9.17 -0.66
C MET A 102 -7.80 -10.69 -0.58
N ARG A 103 -6.60 -11.23 -0.31
CA ARG A 103 -6.37 -12.67 -0.05
C ARG A 103 -5.33 -12.82 1.06
N LYS A 104 -5.61 -13.72 2.00
CA LYS A 104 -4.67 -14.07 3.06
C LYS A 104 -3.51 -14.88 2.49
N LEU A 105 -2.30 -14.61 2.98
CA LEU A 105 -1.07 -15.31 2.64
C LEU A 105 -0.48 -15.93 3.92
N ALA A 106 -0.01 -17.15 3.82
CA ALA A 106 0.74 -17.80 4.91
C ALA A 106 2.11 -17.14 5.14
N GLY A 107 2.65 -16.43 4.14
CA GLY A 107 3.91 -15.69 4.19
C GLY A 107 4.19 -14.93 2.92
N MET A 108 5.31 -14.23 2.88
CA MET A 108 5.75 -13.35 1.80
C MET A 108 6.52 -14.10 0.68
N LYS A 109 6.10 -15.32 0.35
CA LYS A 109 6.73 -16.10 -0.73
C LYS A 109 6.23 -15.60 -2.09
N PRO A 110 7.11 -15.40 -3.10
CA PRO A 110 6.73 -14.92 -4.43
C PRO A 110 5.59 -15.70 -5.08
N LYS A 111 5.71 -17.04 -5.15
CA LYS A 111 4.64 -17.91 -5.67
C LYS A 111 3.30 -17.75 -4.94
N GLY A 112 3.34 -17.47 -3.63
CA GLY A 112 2.15 -17.25 -2.81
C GLY A 112 1.43 -15.97 -3.21
N PHE A 113 2.18 -14.89 -3.38
CA PHE A 113 1.65 -13.59 -3.79
C PHE A 113 1.09 -13.64 -5.22
N ALA A 114 1.89 -14.13 -6.18
CA ALA A 114 1.46 -14.26 -7.56
C ALA A 114 0.17 -15.10 -7.69
N ARG A 115 0.09 -16.23 -6.99
CA ARG A 115 -1.13 -17.07 -6.94
C ARG A 115 -2.32 -16.32 -6.35
N ALA A 116 -2.12 -15.53 -5.31
CA ALA A 116 -3.20 -14.74 -4.70
C ALA A 116 -3.76 -13.69 -5.67
N VAL A 117 -2.88 -12.95 -6.36
CA VAL A 117 -3.29 -11.94 -7.36
C VAL A 117 -3.92 -12.62 -8.59
N ARG A 118 -3.39 -13.76 -9.04
CA ARG A 118 -4.01 -14.56 -10.11
C ARG A 118 -5.42 -15.03 -9.73
N ASN A 119 -5.64 -15.44 -8.47
CA ASN A 119 -6.97 -15.82 -7.99
C ASN A 119 -7.93 -14.62 -7.93
N ILE A 120 -7.44 -13.41 -7.64
CA ILE A 120 -8.22 -12.19 -7.77
C ILE A 120 -8.61 -11.96 -9.24
N ARG A 121 -7.64 -12.06 -10.16
CA ARG A 121 -7.86 -11.91 -11.61
C ARG A 121 -8.90 -12.89 -12.17
N ARG A 122 -9.08 -14.07 -11.59
CA ARG A 122 -10.11 -15.03 -12.00
C ARG A 122 -11.55 -14.58 -11.75
N VAL A 123 -11.74 -13.57 -10.90
CA VAL A 123 -13.07 -13.05 -10.54
C VAL A 123 -13.29 -11.63 -11.02
N VAL A 124 -12.23 -10.92 -11.40
CA VAL A 124 -12.30 -9.55 -11.94
C VAL A 124 -11.52 -9.43 -13.25
N ILE A 125 -11.92 -8.52 -14.11
CA ILE A 125 -11.16 -8.17 -15.31
C ILE A 125 -9.96 -7.33 -14.88
N MET A 126 -8.76 -7.91 -14.99
CA MET A 126 -7.49 -7.25 -14.68
C MET A 126 -6.66 -7.14 -15.96
N LYS A 127 -6.60 -5.92 -16.51
CA LYS A 127 -5.81 -5.59 -17.71
C LYS A 127 -4.32 -5.43 -17.38
N SER A 128 -4.00 -4.88 -16.23
CA SER A 128 -2.63 -4.79 -15.72
C SER A 128 -2.58 -4.64 -14.20
N ALA A 129 -1.41 -4.85 -13.62
CA ALA A 129 -1.14 -4.57 -12.21
C ALA A 129 0.14 -3.75 -12.04
N THR A 130 0.11 -2.73 -11.19
CA THR A 130 1.26 -1.93 -10.80
C THR A 130 1.72 -2.35 -9.40
N MET A 131 3.02 -2.62 -9.25
CA MET A 131 3.63 -3.15 -8.03
C MET A 131 4.89 -2.37 -7.65
N ASP A 132 5.36 -2.57 -6.43
CA ASP A 132 6.70 -2.12 -6.02
C ASP A 132 7.78 -3.16 -6.36
N ASN A 133 9.03 -2.82 -6.00
CA ASN A 133 10.19 -3.68 -6.24
C ASN A 133 10.44 -4.68 -5.08
N GLY A 134 9.38 -5.11 -4.37
CA GLY A 134 9.49 -6.11 -3.31
C GLY A 134 9.84 -7.50 -3.86
N LEU A 135 10.60 -8.29 -3.10
CA LEU A 135 10.99 -9.64 -3.51
C LEU A 135 9.79 -10.59 -3.66
N GLU A 136 8.69 -10.31 -2.98
CA GLU A 136 7.41 -11.03 -3.13
C GLU A 136 6.83 -10.92 -4.54
N ASN A 137 7.25 -9.92 -5.31
CA ASN A 137 6.79 -9.68 -6.68
C ASN A 137 7.65 -10.40 -7.74
N ARG A 138 8.62 -11.23 -7.33
CA ARG A 138 9.54 -11.89 -8.23
C ARG A 138 8.85 -12.79 -9.27
N ASP A 139 7.80 -13.47 -8.86
CA ASP A 139 7.06 -14.40 -9.73
C ASP A 139 5.83 -13.71 -10.37
N HIS A 140 5.94 -12.42 -10.69
CA HIS A 140 4.85 -11.58 -11.19
C HIS A 140 4.26 -12.08 -12.52
N GLU A 141 5.04 -12.76 -13.35
CA GLU A 141 4.58 -13.33 -14.62
C GLU A 141 3.48 -14.39 -14.41
N ASP A 142 3.53 -15.10 -13.29
CA ASP A 142 2.52 -16.09 -12.90
C ASP A 142 1.13 -15.49 -12.64
N ILE A 143 1.01 -14.17 -12.54
CA ILE A 143 -0.28 -13.46 -12.44
C ILE A 143 -1.07 -13.59 -13.73
N GLY A 144 -0.37 -13.63 -14.87
CA GLY A 144 -0.94 -13.76 -16.20
C GLY A 144 -1.61 -12.47 -16.71
N ALA A 145 -1.19 -11.31 -16.21
CA ALA A 145 -1.53 -9.98 -16.70
C ALA A 145 -0.25 -9.14 -16.79
N PRO A 146 -0.16 -8.14 -17.67
CA PRO A 146 0.95 -7.20 -17.71
C PRO A 146 1.20 -6.56 -16.35
N THR A 147 2.44 -6.47 -15.94
CA THR A 147 2.84 -5.93 -14.64
C THR A 147 3.85 -4.82 -14.82
N TYR A 148 3.65 -3.72 -14.10
CA TYR A 148 4.49 -2.54 -14.15
C TYR A 148 5.05 -2.25 -12.75
N PHE A 149 6.30 -1.85 -12.67
CA PHE A 149 6.99 -1.66 -11.40
C PHE A 149 7.31 -0.20 -11.16
N CYS A 150 6.92 0.26 -9.97
CA CYS A 150 7.25 1.60 -9.51
C CYS A 150 8.74 1.85 -9.42
N ASP A 151 9.13 3.10 -9.46
CA ASP A 151 10.50 3.49 -9.16
C ASP A 151 10.83 3.18 -7.69
N PRO A 152 12.10 2.90 -7.38
CA PRO A 152 12.53 2.72 -6.01
C PRO A 152 12.17 3.94 -5.16
N TYR A 153 11.56 3.69 -3.98
CA TYR A 153 11.16 4.75 -3.02
C TYR A 153 10.06 5.70 -3.48
N SER A 154 9.31 5.34 -4.51
CA SER A 154 8.27 6.17 -5.12
C SER A 154 6.88 5.68 -4.76
N SER A 155 6.55 5.67 -3.46
CA SER A 155 5.26 5.20 -2.95
C SER A 155 4.07 5.98 -3.54
N TRP A 156 4.28 7.25 -3.90
CA TRP A 156 3.25 8.09 -4.54
C TRP A 156 2.77 7.56 -5.90
N GLN A 157 3.48 6.62 -6.50
CA GLN A 157 3.08 5.98 -7.75
C GLN A 157 2.01 4.89 -7.57
N LYS A 158 1.67 4.53 -6.30
CA LYS A 158 0.62 3.58 -5.93
C LYS A 158 -0.34 4.16 -4.87
N PRO A 159 -1.00 5.31 -5.12
CA PRO A 159 -1.79 6.00 -4.12
C PRO A 159 -3.06 5.24 -3.72
N HIS A 160 -3.69 4.51 -4.65
CA HIS A 160 -4.96 3.81 -4.40
C HIS A 160 -4.80 2.67 -3.41
N VAL A 161 -3.81 1.78 -3.63
CA VAL A 161 -3.59 0.65 -2.73
C VAL A 161 -3.10 1.11 -1.35
N GLU A 162 -2.27 2.15 -1.27
CA GLU A 162 -1.85 2.72 0.02
C GLU A 162 -3.04 3.27 0.81
N ASN A 163 -3.91 4.05 0.14
CA ASN A 163 -5.13 4.57 0.75
C ASN A 163 -6.06 3.45 1.25
N MET A 164 -6.22 2.39 0.44
CA MET A 164 -7.05 1.26 0.84
C MET A 164 -6.46 0.50 2.01
N ILE A 165 -5.16 0.22 2.02
CA ILE A 165 -4.49 -0.42 3.15
C ILE A 165 -4.67 0.43 4.42
N ARG A 166 -4.60 1.75 4.33
CA ARG A 166 -4.88 2.66 5.47
C ARG A 166 -6.31 2.50 6.00
N LEU A 167 -7.31 2.31 5.12
CA LEU A 167 -8.68 2.03 5.54
C LEU A 167 -8.81 0.64 6.18
N VAL A 168 -8.17 -0.38 5.60
CA VAL A 168 -8.15 -1.75 6.16
C VAL A 168 -7.52 -1.75 7.56
N ARG A 169 -6.51 -0.91 7.80
CA ARG A 169 -5.84 -0.79 9.10
C ARG A 169 -6.73 -0.26 10.24
N ARG A 170 -7.91 0.28 9.94
CA ARG A 170 -8.94 0.59 10.94
C ARG A 170 -9.58 -0.67 11.52
N PHE A 171 -9.62 -1.76 10.76
CA PHE A 171 -10.20 -3.05 11.15
C PHE A 171 -9.13 -4.06 11.62
N ILE A 172 -7.94 -3.95 11.05
CA ILE A 172 -6.76 -4.77 11.37
C ILE A 172 -5.62 -3.79 11.65
N PRO A 173 -5.46 -3.31 12.90
CA PRO A 173 -4.44 -2.32 13.26
C PRO A 173 -3.03 -2.76 12.90
N LYS A 174 -2.13 -1.78 12.72
CA LYS A 174 -0.71 -2.05 12.55
C LYS A 174 -0.18 -2.73 13.80
N GLY A 175 0.56 -3.84 13.64
CA GLY A 175 1.02 -4.64 14.77
C GLY A 175 0.21 -5.91 15.01
N SER A 176 -1.01 -6.03 14.42
CA SER A 176 -1.81 -7.26 14.53
C SER A 176 -1.11 -8.48 13.95
N ASP A 177 -1.38 -9.63 14.53
CA ASP A 177 -0.99 -10.93 13.99
C ASP A 177 -1.99 -11.39 12.91
N ILE A 178 -1.58 -11.32 11.64
CA ILE A 178 -2.42 -11.72 10.51
C ILE A 178 -2.74 -13.22 10.53
N ALA A 179 -1.86 -14.05 11.10
CA ALA A 179 -2.14 -15.48 11.21
C ALA A 179 -3.44 -15.75 11.97
N LYS A 180 -3.71 -14.96 13.01
CA LYS A 180 -4.91 -15.06 13.86
C LYS A 180 -6.16 -14.42 13.24
N VAL A 181 -6.02 -13.68 12.13
CA VAL A 181 -7.16 -13.05 11.45
C VAL A 181 -7.81 -14.07 10.51
N PRO A 182 -9.08 -14.45 10.72
CA PRO A 182 -9.79 -15.37 9.83
C PRO A 182 -9.92 -14.79 8.42
N GLU A 183 -9.89 -15.66 7.41
CA GLU A 183 -10.08 -15.23 6.01
C GLU A 183 -11.48 -14.62 5.79
N THR A 184 -12.47 -15.13 6.49
CA THR A 184 -13.85 -14.60 6.51
C THR A 184 -13.90 -13.14 7.00
N LYS A 185 -13.07 -12.77 8.00
CA LYS A 185 -12.94 -11.37 8.45
C LYS A 185 -12.30 -10.50 7.38
N ILE A 186 -11.27 -10.99 6.68
CA ILE A 186 -10.63 -10.25 5.57
C ILE A 186 -11.64 -10.02 4.44
N ALA A 187 -12.40 -11.04 4.06
CA ALA A 187 -13.45 -10.95 3.05
C ALA A 187 -14.57 -9.98 3.47
N ARG A 188 -14.98 -10.01 4.75
CA ARG A 188 -15.98 -9.07 5.29
C ARG A 188 -15.50 -7.63 5.22
N ILE A 189 -14.24 -7.36 5.55
CA ILE A 189 -13.66 -6.01 5.47
C ILE A 189 -13.66 -5.52 4.02
N ALA A 190 -13.21 -6.34 3.06
CA ALA A 190 -13.26 -5.99 1.65
C ALA A 190 -14.68 -5.65 1.21
N ARG A 191 -15.68 -6.44 1.63
CA ARG A 191 -17.07 -6.19 1.33
C ARG A 191 -17.55 -4.85 1.90
N ILE A 192 -17.29 -4.56 3.18
CA ILE A 192 -17.65 -3.28 3.80
C ILE A 192 -17.06 -2.10 3.00
N LEU A 193 -15.79 -2.17 2.62
CA LEU A 193 -15.12 -1.09 1.88
C LEU A 193 -15.67 -0.94 0.46
N ASN A 194 -16.02 -2.05 -0.20
CA ASN A 194 -16.57 -2.05 -1.56
C ASN A 194 -18.05 -1.61 -1.65
N HIS A 195 -18.77 -1.63 -0.53
CA HIS A 195 -20.18 -1.18 -0.47
C HIS A 195 -20.33 0.18 0.22
N LYS A 196 -19.23 0.86 0.52
CA LYS A 196 -19.28 2.20 1.06
C LYS A 196 -19.31 3.23 -0.08
N PRO A 197 -20.34 4.09 -0.17
CA PRO A 197 -20.41 5.16 -1.17
C PRO A 197 -19.19 6.07 -1.09
N ARG A 198 -18.68 6.51 -2.23
CA ARG A 198 -17.52 7.40 -2.32
C ARG A 198 -17.85 8.67 -3.10
N LYS A 199 -17.46 9.82 -2.56
CA LYS A 199 -17.63 11.10 -3.23
C LYS A 199 -16.92 11.13 -4.59
N SER A 200 -15.72 10.52 -4.69
CA SER A 200 -14.96 10.38 -5.93
C SER A 200 -15.69 9.61 -7.04
N LEU A 201 -16.66 8.78 -6.66
CA LEU A 201 -17.48 7.97 -7.59
C LEU A 201 -18.89 8.53 -7.76
N GLY A 202 -19.11 9.81 -7.50
CA GLY A 202 -20.45 10.41 -7.53
C GLY A 202 -21.42 9.77 -6.52
N TYR A 203 -20.91 9.39 -5.35
CA TYR A 203 -21.62 8.67 -4.29
C TYR A 203 -22.02 7.23 -4.61
N LYS A 204 -21.60 6.69 -5.76
CA LYS A 204 -21.69 5.25 -6.00
C LYS A 204 -20.70 4.48 -5.11
N THR A 205 -21.00 3.22 -4.90
CA THR A 205 -20.07 2.29 -4.25
C THR A 205 -19.07 1.72 -5.26
N PRO A 206 -17.87 1.34 -4.86
CA PRO A 206 -16.94 0.61 -5.73
C PRO A 206 -17.57 -0.61 -6.40
N TYR A 207 -18.40 -1.35 -5.66
CA TYR A 207 -19.10 -2.52 -6.20
C TYR A 207 -20.08 -2.18 -7.33
N GLU A 208 -20.89 -1.12 -7.16
CA GLU A 208 -21.82 -0.65 -8.20
C GLU A 208 -21.06 -0.25 -9.48
N VAL A 209 -19.96 0.48 -9.36
CA VAL A 209 -19.13 0.86 -10.50
C VAL A 209 -18.57 -0.38 -11.20
N MET A 210 -18.07 -1.38 -10.46
CA MET A 210 -17.56 -2.63 -11.03
C MET A 210 -18.65 -3.39 -11.81
N VAL A 211 -19.90 -3.38 -11.33
CA VAL A 211 -21.05 -4.01 -11.99
C VAL A 211 -21.41 -3.24 -13.26
N GLU A 212 -21.58 -1.92 -13.18
CA GLU A 212 -21.92 -1.05 -14.31
C GLU A 212 -20.90 -1.16 -15.44
N GLN A 213 -19.62 -1.22 -15.09
CA GLN A 213 -18.52 -1.32 -16.05
C GLN A 213 -18.24 -2.78 -16.49
N LYS A 214 -19.05 -3.75 -16.04
CA LYS A 214 -18.90 -5.18 -16.36
C LYS A 214 -17.52 -5.74 -16.07
N LEU A 215 -16.92 -5.34 -14.93
CA LEU A 215 -15.53 -5.67 -14.55
C LEU A 215 -15.41 -6.97 -13.76
N PHE A 216 -16.49 -7.72 -13.57
CA PHE A 216 -16.45 -9.07 -13.01
C PHE A 216 -16.45 -10.13 -14.09
N THR A 217 -15.56 -11.10 -14.00
CA THR A 217 -15.56 -12.31 -14.84
C THR A 217 -16.65 -13.30 -14.40
N LYS A 218 -16.93 -13.33 -13.08
CA LYS A 218 -18.03 -14.04 -12.45
C LYS A 218 -18.63 -13.13 -11.40
N MET A 219 -19.95 -12.93 -11.47
CA MET A 219 -20.62 -12.15 -10.43
C MET A 219 -20.36 -12.77 -9.07
N PRO A 220 -19.93 -11.99 -8.06
CA PRO A 220 -19.77 -12.51 -6.71
C PRO A 220 -21.10 -13.03 -6.20
N THR A 221 -21.17 -14.33 -5.90
CA THR A 221 -22.34 -14.96 -5.30
C THR A 221 -22.48 -14.50 -3.84
N GLY A 222 -23.44 -13.64 -3.58
CA GLY A 222 -23.77 -13.15 -2.24
C GLY A 222 -24.70 -11.94 -2.31
N LYS A 223 -26.01 -12.16 -2.20
CA LYS A 223 -26.97 -11.08 -1.93
C LYS A 223 -26.55 -10.40 -0.64
N ILE A 224 -26.19 -9.13 -0.73
CA ILE A 224 -26.03 -8.30 0.45
C ILE A 224 -27.40 -7.77 0.79
N ALA A 225 -28.05 -8.41 1.76
CA ALA A 225 -29.12 -7.75 2.48
C ALA A 225 -28.45 -6.62 3.30
N LEU A 226 -28.51 -5.40 2.82
CA LEU A 226 -28.41 -4.23 3.67
C LEU A 226 -29.64 -4.24 4.56
N ARG A 227 -29.57 -4.92 5.70
CA ARG A 227 -30.49 -4.65 6.80
C ARG A 227 -29.98 -3.40 7.49
N GLY A 228 -30.81 -2.35 7.45
CA GLY A 228 -30.64 -1.11 8.17
C GLY A 228 -30.46 -1.30 9.67
#